data_7af6792c37bcec88bfc1eb2771a5f5f2
#
_entry.id   7af6792c37bcec88bfc1eb2771a5f5f2
#
_cell.length_a   1.000
_cell.length_b   1.000
_cell.length_c   1.000
_cell.angle_alpha   90.00
_cell.angle_beta   90.00
_cell.angle_gamma   90.00
#
_symmetry.space_group_name_H-M   'P 1'
#
loop_
_entity.id
_entity.type
_entity.pdbx_description
1 polymer ?
#
loop_
_entity_poly.entity_id
_entity_poly.type
_entity_poly.pdbx_seq_one_letter_code
_entity_poly.pdbx_strand_id
1 'polypeptide(L)'
;MKLEAVTFDVTHTLLSCPTLGQQYADVLARHGIEVAARDIEAAIPLVWQELACSASPARDRFLHHANGARGFWRHFVERTCELVDAARPSAFAAAELFDRFAQAAAWEVAPGTRGMLADLRRRGLRLAVISNWDQRLPLLLERLELADHFDTFAISAIVGAEKPHPRIFETALAALGVAAEHALHVGYSRRDDVEGARGVGMQALLLSPAGDGDLRSLAELPARLFGDRQQTG
;
A
#
# COMPACT_ATOMS: atom_id res chain seq x y z
N MET A 1 7.57 -27.38 0.67
CA MET A 1 7.94 -26.52 -0.50
C MET A 1 8.96 -25.49 -0.03
N LYS A 2 9.95 -25.17 -0.86
CA LYS A 2 10.98 -24.18 -0.50
C LYS A 2 10.47 -22.79 -0.87
N LEU A 3 10.34 -21.89 0.11
CA LEU A 3 10.03 -20.49 -0.14
C LEU A 3 11.25 -19.80 -0.79
N GLU A 4 11.03 -19.07 -1.87
CA GLU A 4 12.06 -18.35 -2.63
C GLU A 4 11.83 -16.84 -2.67
N ALA A 5 10.58 -16.39 -2.50
CA ALA A 5 10.25 -14.97 -2.49
C ALA A 5 9.16 -14.63 -1.48
N VAL A 6 9.23 -13.38 -0.97
CA VAL A 6 8.14 -12.76 -0.22
C VAL A 6 7.79 -11.42 -0.86
N THR A 7 6.50 -11.19 -1.06
CA THR A 7 5.99 -9.95 -1.61
C THR A 7 5.11 -9.25 -0.59
N PHE A 8 5.07 -7.92 -0.62
CA PHE A 8 4.38 -7.12 0.38
C PHE A 8 3.46 -6.09 -0.27
N ASP A 9 2.28 -5.93 0.30
CA ASP A 9 1.53 -4.69 0.14
C ASP A 9 2.21 -3.54 0.89
N VAL A 10 1.76 -2.29 0.68
CA VAL A 10 2.40 -1.10 1.25
C VAL A 10 1.54 -0.43 2.31
N THR A 11 0.38 0.15 1.93
CA THR A 11 -0.46 0.90 2.87
C THR A 11 -1.11 -0.05 3.88
N HIS A 12 -1.06 0.29 5.17
CA HIS A 12 -1.48 -0.58 6.27
C HIS A 12 -0.69 -1.89 6.42
N THR A 13 0.39 -2.06 5.64
CA THR A 13 1.31 -3.20 5.71
C THR A 13 2.72 -2.72 6.07
N LEU A 14 3.45 -2.15 5.11
CA LEU A 14 4.79 -1.58 5.33
C LEU A 14 4.74 -0.15 5.87
N LEU A 15 3.71 0.61 5.49
CA LEU A 15 3.51 2.02 5.82
C LEU A 15 2.14 2.28 6.43
N SER A 16 2.11 3.23 7.36
CA SER A 16 0.89 3.82 7.92
C SER A 16 0.94 5.34 7.87
N CYS A 17 -0.22 5.98 7.97
CA CYS A 17 -0.35 7.43 8.07
C CYS A 17 -1.32 7.76 9.23
N PRO A 18 -0.88 7.66 10.49
CA PRO A 18 -1.76 7.86 11.65
C PRO A 18 -2.27 9.29 11.79
N THR A 19 -1.64 10.24 11.13
CA THR A 19 -2.01 11.67 11.13
C THR A 19 -2.70 12.10 9.83
N LEU A 20 -3.31 11.15 9.09
CA LEU A 20 -3.90 11.41 7.77
C LEU A 20 -4.91 12.57 7.80
N GLY A 21 -5.89 12.51 8.70
CA GLY A 21 -6.91 13.56 8.84
C GLY A 21 -6.31 14.91 9.21
N GLN A 22 -5.30 14.92 10.13
CA GLN A 22 -4.62 16.15 10.51
C GLN A 22 -3.85 16.77 9.33
N GLN A 23 -3.16 15.94 8.54
CA GLN A 23 -2.44 16.43 7.36
C GLN A 23 -3.37 17.05 6.32
N TYR A 24 -4.56 16.46 6.12
CA TYR A 24 -5.61 17.05 5.28
C TYR A 24 -6.09 18.38 5.84
N ALA A 25 -6.47 18.41 7.12
CA ALA A 25 -6.98 19.61 7.78
C ALA A 25 -5.97 20.77 7.72
N ASP A 26 -4.68 20.49 7.99
CA ASP A 26 -3.61 21.49 7.93
C ASP A 26 -3.41 22.07 6.53
N VAL A 27 -3.49 21.24 5.49
CA VAL A 27 -3.40 21.73 4.11
C VAL A 27 -4.61 22.52 3.75
N LEU A 28 -5.82 22.04 4.03
CA LEU A 28 -7.07 22.70 3.71
C LEU A 28 -7.19 24.06 4.43
N ALA A 29 -6.78 24.15 5.69
CA ALA A 29 -6.78 25.42 6.46
C ALA A 29 -5.88 26.48 5.82
N ARG A 30 -4.71 26.12 5.27
CA ARG A 30 -3.85 27.05 4.51
C ARG A 30 -4.54 27.64 3.27
N HIS A 31 -5.55 26.94 2.76
CA HIS A 31 -6.38 27.38 1.64
C HIS A 31 -7.74 27.96 2.07
N GLY A 32 -7.90 28.28 3.36
CA GLY A 32 -9.10 28.91 3.89
C GLY A 32 -10.28 27.96 4.09
N ILE A 33 -10.03 26.65 4.16
CA ILE A 33 -11.06 25.62 4.40
C ILE A 33 -10.82 25.00 5.77
N GLU A 34 -11.64 25.40 6.73
CA GLU A 34 -11.60 24.87 8.10
C GLU A 34 -12.42 23.58 8.19
N VAL A 35 -11.78 22.50 8.62
CA VAL A 35 -12.40 21.17 8.80
C VAL A 35 -11.68 20.41 9.90
N ALA A 36 -12.43 19.68 10.71
CA ALA A 36 -11.82 18.90 11.78
C ALA A 36 -11.15 17.62 11.21
N ALA A 37 -9.95 17.31 11.70
CA ALA A 37 -9.20 16.12 11.30
C ALA A 37 -10.01 14.82 11.43
N ARG A 38 -10.76 14.67 12.53
CA ARG A 38 -11.61 13.50 12.79
C ARG A 38 -12.70 13.31 11.74
N ASP A 39 -13.25 14.40 11.20
CA ASP A 39 -14.32 14.32 10.20
C ASP A 39 -13.75 13.86 8.85
N ILE A 40 -12.55 14.33 8.51
CA ILE A 40 -11.77 13.81 7.36
C ILE A 40 -11.46 12.32 7.53
N GLU A 41 -10.96 11.90 8.70
CA GLU A 41 -10.65 10.48 8.99
C GLU A 41 -11.88 9.58 8.84
N ALA A 42 -13.06 10.07 9.25
CA ALA A 42 -14.31 9.33 9.10
C ALA A 42 -14.79 9.28 7.64
N ALA A 43 -14.55 10.33 6.85
CA ALA A 43 -14.99 10.42 5.45
C ALA A 43 -14.14 9.58 4.50
N ILE A 44 -12.82 9.52 4.71
CA ILE A 44 -11.88 8.84 3.80
C ILE A 44 -12.26 7.39 3.48
N PRO A 45 -12.60 6.51 4.45
CA PRO A 45 -13.04 5.15 4.16
C PRO A 45 -14.30 5.09 3.29
N LEU A 46 -15.23 6.03 3.48
CA LEU A 46 -16.47 6.10 2.71
C LEU A 46 -16.20 6.49 1.24
N VAL A 47 -15.30 7.46 1.02
CA VAL A 47 -14.85 7.84 -0.33
C VAL A 47 -14.16 6.67 -1.02
N TRP A 48 -13.27 5.94 -0.31
CA TRP A 48 -12.64 4.73 -0.85
C TRP A 48 -13.67 3.68 -1.25
N GLN A 49 -14.66 3.42 -0.41
CA GLN A 49 -15.73 2.47 -0.71
C GLN A 49 -16.55 2.89 -1.93
N GLU A 50 -16.92 4.17 -2.02
CA GLU A 50 -17.66 4.73 -3.17
C GLU A 50 -16.86 4.56 -4.47
N LEU A 51 -15.59 4.96 -4.48
CA LEU A 51 -14.74 4.88 -5.66
C LEU A 51 -14.36 3.43 -6.02
N ALA A 52 -14.25 2.52 -5.05
CA ALA A 52 -13.99 1.11 -5.30
C ALA A 52 -15.18 0.41 -5.97
N CYS A 53 -16.42 0.79 -5.64
CA CYS A 53 -17.62 0.21 -6.25
C CYS A 53 -17.71 0.50 -7.76
N SER A 54 -17.11 1.58 -8.24
CA SER A 54 -17.11 1.99 -9.64
C SER A 54 -15.91 1.50 -10.44
N ALA A 55 -14.91 0.90 -9.78
CA ALA A 55 -13.65 0.48 -10.38
C ALA A 55 -13.68 -1.00 -10.80
N SER A 56 -13.07 -1.30 -11.96
CA SER A 56 -12.77 -2.67 -12.37
C SER A 56 -11.31 -2.98 -12.05
N PRO A 57 -10.98 -4.06 -11.29
CA PRO A 57 -9.59 -4.40 -10.99
C PRO A 57 -8.73 -4.67 -12.24
N ALA A 58 -9.36 -5.00 -13.37
CA ALA A 58 -8.66 -5.16 -14.66
C ALA A 58 -8.12 -3.84 -15.23
N ARG A 59 -8.50 -2.71 -14.64
CA ARG A 59 -8.10 -1.36 -15.07
C ARG A 59 -7.69 -0.57 -13.84
N ASP A 60 -6.44 -0.15 -13.81
CA ASP A 60 -5.94 0.70 -12.74
C ASP A 60 -6.68 2.07 -12.70
N ARG A 61 -7.14 2.45 -11.51
CA ARG A 61 -7.92 3.68 -11.29
C ARG A 61 -7.12 4.95 -11.55
N PHE A 62 -5.82 4.93 -11.33
CA PHE A 62 -4.96 6.09 -11.51
C PHE A 62 -4.59 6.27 -12.98
N LEU A 63 -4.15 5.20 -13.64
CA LEU A 63 -3.74 5.22 -15.05
C LEU A 63 -4.92 5.54 -15.98
N HIS A 64 -6.10 4.99 -15.68
CA HIS A 64 -7.28 5.14 -16.53
C HIS A 64 -8.18 6.32 -16.17
N HIS A 65 -7.85 7.09 -15.14
CA HIS A 65 -8.53 8.36 -14.88
C HIS A 65 -8.19 9.38 -15.98
N ALA A 66 -9.17 10.17 -16.42
CA ALA A 66 -9.02 11.11 -17.54
C ALA A 66 -7.83 12.08 -17.38
N ASN A 67 -7.49 12.43 -16.14
CA ASN A 67 -6.38 13.31 -15.79
C ASN A 67 -5.28 12.57 -14.99
N GLY A 68 -5.16 11.25 -15.16
CA GLY A 68 -4.19 10.43 -14.45
C GLY A 68 -4.32 10.46 -12.93
N ALA A 69 -3.26 10.08 -12.22
CA ALA A 69 -3.26 10.03 -10.75
C ALA A 69 -3.61 11.38 -10.09
N ARG A 70 -3.10 12.49 -10.61
CA ARG A 70 -3.45 13.83 -10.07
C ARG A 70 -4.94 14.12 -10.16
N GLY A 71 -5.59 13.73 -11.26
CA GLY A 71 -7.02 13.89 -11.44
C GLY A 71 -7.83 13.01 -10.50
N PHE A 72 -7.42 11.75 -10.33
CA PHE A 72 -8.04 10.83 -9.37
C PHE A 72 -7.96 11.39 -7.94
N TRP A 73 -6.77 11.79 -7.49
CA TRP A 73 -6.59 12.29 -6.13
C TRP A 73 -7.28 13.64 -5.90
N ARG A 74 -7.33 14.51 -6.94
CA ARG A 74 -8.14 15.73 -6.86
C ARG A 74 -9.61 15.40 -6.62
N HIS A 75 -10.18 14.48 -7.41
CA HIS A 75 -11.56 14.02 -7.22
C HIS A 75 -11.79 13.42 -5.83
N PHE A 76 -10.82 12.63 -5.34
CA PHE A 76 -10.86 12.07 -3.99
C PHE A 76 -10.92 13.15 -2.91
N VAL A 77 -10.09 14.19 -2.99
CA VAL A 77 -10.09 15.32 -2.05
C VAL A 77 -11.40 16.11 -2.13
N GLU A 78 -11.87 16.41 -3.35
CA GLU A 78 -13.14 17.10 -3.58
C GLU A 78 -14.30 16.33 -2.92
N ARG A 79 -14.36 15.02 -3.15
CA ARG A 79 -15.41 14.16 -2.59
C ARG A 79 -15.31 14.04 -1.06
N THR A 80 -14.11 14.00 -0.51
CA THR A 80 -13.89 14.01 0.94
C THR A 80 -14.45 15.29 1.55
N CYS A 81 -14.16 16.47 0.97
CA CYS A 81 -14.68 17.74 1.43
C CYS A 81 -16.21 17.81 1.34
N GLU A 82 -16.80 17.28 0.27
CA GLU A 82 -18.27 17.21 0.12
C GLU A 82 -18.93 16.40 1.24
N LEU A 83 -18.35 15.27 1.62
CA LEU A 83 -18.91 14.40 2.68
C LEU A 83 -18.88 15.03 4.07
N VAL A 84 -17.99 16.00 4.30
CA VAL A 84 -17.87 16.71 5.58
C VAL A 84 -18.46 18.12 5.54
N ASP A 85 -19.28 18.43 4.54
CA ASP A 85 -19.90 19.75 4.31
C ASP A 85 -18.87 20.91 4.27
N ALA A 86 -17.63 20.62 3.88
CA ALA A 86 -16.60 21.63 3.72
C ALA A 86 -16.65 22.26 2.31
N ALA A 87 -16.10 23.46 2.20
CA ALA A 87 -16.00 24.16 0.92
C ALA A 87 -15.19 23.32 -0.08
N ARG A 88 -15.56 23.39 -1.36
CA ARG A 88 -14.85 22.71 -2.43
C ARG A 88 -13.39 23.20 -2.50
N PRO A 89 -12.40 22.30 -2.43
CA PRO A 89 -11.00 22.67 -2.47
C PRO A 89 -10.60 23.21 -3.84
N SER A 90 -9.70 24.18 -3.84
CA SER A 90 -9.08 24.66 -5.06
C SER A 90 -8.20 23.58 -5.70
N ALA A 91 -7.88 23.74 -6.99
CA ALA A 91 -6.91 22.86 -7.65
C ALA A 91 -5.52 22.92 -6.99
N PHE A 92 -5.16 24.05 -6.39
CA PHE A 92 -3.88 24.20 -5.65
C PHE A 92 -3.90 23.44 -4.33
N ALA A 93 -5.00 23.48 -3.56
CA ALA A 93 -5.13 22.69 -2.33
C ALA A 93 -5.04 21.18 -2.61
N ALA A 94 -5.73 20.71 -3.63
CA ALA A 94 -5.67 19.29 -4.03
C ALA A 94 -4.28 18.89 -4.53
N ALA A 95 -3.58 19.77 -5.26
CA ALA A 95 -2.22 19.53 -5.71
C ALA A 95 -1.24 19.48 -4.53
N GLU A 96 -1.40 20.36 -3.55
CA GLU A 96 -0.55 20.35 -2.35
C GLU A 96 -0.73 19.06 -1.55
N LEU A 97 -1.97 18.58 -1.37
CA LEU A 97 -2.23 17.27 -0.76
C LEU A 97 -1.58 16.14 -1.56
N PHE A 98 -1.72 16.15 -2.89
CA PHE A 98 -1.08 15.15 -3.74
C PHE A 98 0.44 15.14 -3.52
N ASP A 99 1.10 16.30 -3.52
CA ASP A 99 2.55 16.42 -3.35
C ASP A 99 2.98 16.12 -1.89
N ARG A 100 2.13 16.43 -0.89
CA ARG A 100 2.35 16.09 0.52
C ARG A 100 2.51 14.59 0.73
N PHE A 101 1.60 13.79 0.17
CA PHE A 101 1.65 12.32 0.32
C PHE A 101 2.70 11.64 -0.59
N ALA A 102 3.47 12.40 -1.37
CA ALA A 102 4.70 11.94 -2.00
C ALA A 102 5.94 12.10 -1.11
N GLN A 103 5.81 12.73 0.07
CA GLN A 103 6.93 12.98 0.98
C GLN A 103 7.00 11.91 2.07
N ALA A 104 8.23 11.51 2.43
CA ALA A 104 8.48 10.56 3.51
C ALA A 104 7.87 11.02 4.85
N ALA A 105 7.89 12.33 5.12
CA ALA A 105 7.35 12.93 6.34
C ALA A 105 5.83 12.77 6.52
N ALA A 106 5.10 12.33 5.47
CA ALA A 106 3.67 12.02 5.57
C ALA A 106 3.39 10.60 6.09
N TRP A 107 4.41 9.76 6.18
CA TRP A 107 4.26 8.33 6.41
C TRP A 107 5.12 7.83 7.57
N GLU A 108 4.64 6.80 8.23
CA GLU A 108 5.38 6.05 9.23
C GLU A 108 5.66 4.63 8.71
N VAL A 109 6.91 4.20 8.82
CA VAL A 109 7.29 2.81 8.53
C VAL A 109 6.82 1.94 9.68
N ALA A 110 6.07 0.88 9.38
CA ALA A 110 5.56 -0.03 10.39
C ALA A 110 6.69 -0.60 11.26
N PRO A 111 6.49 -0.70 12.59
CA PRO A 111 7.52 -1.19 13.50
C PRO A 111 8.06 -2.57 13.10
N GLY A 112 9.37 -2.73 13.16
CA GLY A 112 10.06 -3.97 12.80
C GLY A 112 10.28 -4.22 11.31
N THR A 113 9.69 -3.41 10.41
CA THR A 113 9.79 -3.60 8.95
C THR A 113 11.22 -3.70 8.45
N ARG A 114 12.10 -2.73 8.79
CA ARG A 114 13.50 -2.71 8.29
C ARG A 114 14.27 -3.96 8.73
N GLY A 115 14.15 -4.34 10.00
CA GLY A 115 14.80 -5.54 10.55
C GLY A 115 14.30 -6.83 9.90
N MET A 116 12.99 -6.92 9.70
CA MET A 116 12.33 -8.05 9.03
C MET A 116 12.80 -8.17 7.57
N LEU A 117 12.77 -7.09 6.79
CA LEU A 117 13.23 -7.10 5.40
C LEU A 117 14.71 -7.51 5.28
N ALA A 118 15.56 -6.94 6.14
CA ALA A 118 16.98 -7.29 6.19
C ALA A 118 17.19 -8.78 6.55
N ASP A 119 16.40 -9.34 7.47
CA ASP A 119 16.49 -10.76 7.82
C ASP A 119 16.09 -11.67 6.68
N LEU A 120 14.99 -11.38 5.99
CA LEU A 120 14.54 -12.12 4.80
C LEU A 120 15.60 -12.11 3.69
N ARG A 121 16.22 -10.95 3.43
CA ARG A 121 17.32 -10.80 2.45
C ARG A 121 18.54 -11.64 2.84
N ARG A 122 18.97 -11.61 4.11
CA ARG A 122 20.10 -12.45 4.60
C ARG A 122 19.85 -13.94 4.42
N ARG A 123 18.57 -14.36 4.44
CA ARG A 123 18.18 -15.76 4.19
C ARG A 123 18.09 -16.12 2.70
N GLY A 124 18.44 -15.17 1.81
CA GLY A 124 18.46 -15.37 0.36
C GLY A 124 17.10 -15.31 -0.32
N LEU A 125 16.09 -14.76 0.34
CA LEU A 125 14.78 -14.55 -0.28
C LEU A 125 14.79 -13.31 -1.19
N ARG A 126 14.12 -13.43 -2.33
CA ARG A 126 13.79 -12.29 -3.20
C ARG A 126 12.60 -11.55 -2.64
N LEU A 127 12.62 -10.22 -2.72
CA LEU A 127 11.55 -9.40 -2.17
C LEU A 127 10.95 -8.51 -3.24
N ALA A 128 9.60 -8.35 -3.22
CA ALA A 128 8.91 -7.41 -4.10
C ALA A 128 7.80 -6.67 -3.37
N VAL A 129 7.46 -5.50 -3.90
CA VAL A 129 6.24 -4.78 -3.55
C VAL A 129 5.15 -5.11 -4.58
N ILE A 130 3.92 -5.37 -4.11
CA ILE A 130 2.72 -5.47 -4.95
C ILE A 130 1.66 -4.55 -4.34
N SER A 131 1.40 -3.40 -4.96
CA SER A 131 0.52 -2.41 -4.34
C SER A 131 -0.40 -1.69 -5.33
N ASN A 132 -1.65 -1.47 -4.90
CA ASN A 132 -2.61 -0.61 -5.57
C ASN A 132 -2.25 0.85 -5.24
N TRP A 133 -1.33 1.41 -6.02
CA TRP A 133 -0.80 2.75 -5.84
C TRP A 133 -0.46 3.41 -7.18
N ASP A 134 -0.31 4.73 -7.14
CA ASP A 134 0.16 5.49 -8.30
C ASP A 134 1.69 5.48 -8.46
N GLN A 135 2.18 6.07 -9.55
CA GLN A 135 3.59 6.06 -9.95
C GLN A 135 4.55 6.77 -9.00
N ARG A 136 4.09 7.42 -7.93
CA ARG A 136 4.95 8.08 -6.93
C ARG A 136 5.58 7.08 -5.93
N LEU A 137 5.03 5.87 -5.81
CA LEU A 137 5.43 4.93 -4.77
C LEU A 137 6.92 4.55 -4.80
N PRO A 138 7.58 4.28 -5.94
CA PRO A 138 9.01 3.94 -5.93
C PRO A 138 9.86 5.04 -5.28
N LEU A 139 9.65 6.29 -5.68
CA LEU A 139 10.36 7.44 -5.12
C LEU A 139 10.04 7.65 -3.62
N LEU A 140 8.82 7.36 -3.19
CA LEU A 140 8.47 7.40 -1.77
C LEU A 140 9.24 6.33 -0.98
N LEU A 141 9.33 5.11 -1.49
CA LEU A 141 10.09 4.03 -0.85
C LEU A 141 11.60 4.33 -0.81
N GLU A 142 12.16 4.98 -1.83
CA GLU A 142 13.54 5.50 -1.81
C GLU A 142 13.74 6.52 -0.68
N ARG A 143 12.84 7.52 -0.58
CA ARG A 143 12.89 8.55 0.47
C ARG A 143 12.72 7.99 1.88
N LEU A 144 12.05 6.84 2.01
CA LEU A 144 11.89 6.11 3.26
C LEU A 144 13.02 5.11 3.50
N GLU A 145 14.03 5.04 2.60
CA GLU A 145 15.16 4.10 2.66
C GLU A 145 14.70 2.63 2.73
N LEU A 146 13.61 2.30 2.01
CA LEU A 146 13.08 0.95 1.92
C LEU A 146 13.33 0.31 0.55
N ALA A 147 13.56 1.11 -0.49
CA ALA A 147 13.63 0.64 -1.87
C ALA A 147 14.70 -0.45 -2.09
N ASP A 148 15.87 -0.28 -1.49
CA ASP A 148 17.03 -1.18 -1.66
C ASP A 148 16.81 -2.61 -1.09
N HIS A 149 15.76 -2.79 -0.29
CA HIS A 149 15.38 -4.12 0.17
C HIS A 149 14.66 -4.94 -0.89
N PHE A 150 14.11 -4.33 -1.94
CA PHE A 150 13.26 -4.98 -2.91
C PHE A 150 13.95 -5.17 -4.27
N ASP A 151 13.74 -6.33 -4.87
CA ASP A 151 14.25 -6.66 -6.20
C ASP A 151 13.37 -6.07 -7.31
N THR A 152 12.07 -5.85 -7.04
CA THR A 152 11.11 -5.28 -8.00
C THR A 152 9.87 -4.67 -7.33
N PHE A 153 9.16 -3.84 -8.11
CA PHE A 153 7.91 -3.19 -7.71
C PHE A 153 6.83 -3.43 -8.77
N ALA A 154 5.76 -4.13 -8.40
CA ALA A 154 4.54 -4.24 -9.18
C ALA A 154 3.51 -3.24 -8.63
N ILE A 155 3.40 -2.10 -9.28
CA ILE A 155 2.54 -0.98 -8.87
C ILE A 155 1.40 -0.87 -9.87
N SER A 156 0.17 -0.81 -9.38
CA SER A 156 -1.01 -0.88 -10.23
C SER A 156 -1.03 0.16 -11.35
N ALA A 157 -0.63 1.40 -11.08
CA ALA A 157 -0.55 2.46 -12.09
C ALA A 157 0.56 2.23 -13.16
N ILE A 158 1.51 1.35 -12.90
CA ILE A 158 2.57 0.96 -13.86
C ILE A 158 2.16 -0.30 -14.60
N VAL A 159 1.60 -1.28 -13.90
CA VAL A 159 1.13 -2.56 -14.47
C VAL A 159 -0.15 -2.40 -15.29
N GLY A 160 -1.00 -1.43 -14.94
CA GLY A 160 -2.30 -1.18 -15.56
C GLY A 160 -3.41 -2.07 -15.04
N ALA A 161 -3.21 -2.77 -13.91
CA ALA A 161 -4.21 -3.59 -13.24
C ALA A 161 -4.00 -3.53 -11.72
N GLU A 162 -5.10 -3.57 -10.95
CA GLU A 162 -5.10 -3.51 -9.49
C GLU A 162 -5.28 -4.90 -8.88
N LYS A 163 -4.80 -5.13 -7.65
CA LYS A 163 -5.23 -6.27 -6.84
C LYS A 163 -6.76 -6.21 -6.65
N PRO A 164 -7.48 -7.35 -6.72
CA PRO A 164 -7.01 -8.72 -6.77
C PRO A 164 -6.78 -9.29 -8.20
N HIS A 165 -6.70 -8.46 -9.25
CA HIS A 165 -6.50 -8.96 -10.61
C HIS A 165 -5.18 -9.73 -10.75
N PRO A 166 -5.16 -10.94 -11.37
CA PRO A 166 -3.98 -11.81 -11.46
C PRO A 166 -2.74 -11.11 -12.03
N ARG A 167 -2.92 -10.28 -13.02
CA ARG A 167 -1.84 -9.62 -13.77
C ARG A 167 -0.82 -8.92 -12.88
N ILE A 168 -1.23 -8.27 -11.77
CA ILE A 168 -0.29 -7.55 -10.92
C ILE A 168 0.63 -8.50 -10.16
N PHE A 169 0.11 -9.65 -9.71
CA PHE A 169 0.89 -10.69 -9.04
C PHE A 169 1.82 -11.41 -10.03
N GLU A 170 1.29 -11.78 -11.19
CA GLU A 170 2.04 -12.43 -12.26
C GLU A 170 3.21 -11.56 -12.75
N THR A 171 2.99 -10.23 -12.83
CA THR A 171 4.05 -9.27 -13.17
C THR A 171 5.19 -9.30 -12.14
N ALA A 172 4.87 -9.31 -10.85
CA ALA A 172 5.88 -9.41 -9.79
C ALA A 172 6.63 -10.74 -9.83
N LEU A 173 5.91 -11.87 -9.98
CA LEU A 173 6.48 -13.21 -10.07
C LEU A 173 7.43 -13.36 -11.26
N ALA A 174 7.02 -12.85 -12.43
CA ALA A 174 7.84 -12.87 -13.64
C ALA A 174 9.12 -12.04 -13.46
N ALA A 175 9.03 -10.86 -12.87
CA ALA A 175 10.19 -10.01 -12.59
C ALA A 175 11.14 -10.62 -11.57
N LEU A 176 10.61 -11.34 -10.57
CA LEU A 176 11.41 -12.09 -9.59
C LEU A 176 12.00 -13.38 -10.19
N GLY A 177 11.41 -13.93 -11.27
CA GLY A 177 11.78 -15.25 -11.81
C GLY A 177 11.49 -16.39 -10.83
N VAL A 178 10.32 -16.32 -10.14
CA VAL A 178 9.90 -17.28 -9.12
C VAL A 178 8.53 -17.85 -9.49
N ALA A 179 8.35 -19.16 -9.33
CA ALA A 179 7.06 -19.80 -9.49
C ALA A 179 6.10 -19.43 -8.33
N ALA A 180 4.82 -19.32 -8.62
CA ALA A 180 3.84 -18.83 -7.66
C ALA A 180 3.81 -19.65 -6.36
N GLU A 181 3.91 -20.98 -6.45
CA GLU A 181 3.94 -21.90 -5.29
C GLU A 181 5.14 -21.70 -4.37
N HIS A 182 6.20 -21.03 -4.84
CA HIS A 182 7.41 -20.71 -4.08
C HIS A 182 7.41 -19.26 -3.55
N ALA A 183 6.33 -18.56 -3.74
CA ALA A 183 6.18 -17.18 -3.30
C ALA A 183 5.08 -17.01 -2.24
N LEU A 184 5.30 -16.09 -1.32
CA LEU A 184 4.35 -15.68 -0.27
C LEU A 184 4.03 -14.21 -0.44
N HIS A 185 2.74 -13.85 -0.39
CA HIS A 185 2.30 -12.46 -0.29
C HIS A 185 1.86 -12.13 1.14
N VAL A 186 2.22 -10.94 1.63
CA VAL A 186 1.80 -10.42 2.93
C VAL A 186 1.09 -9.09 2.72
N GLY A 187 -0.14 -8.98 3.17
CA GLY A 187 -0.94 -7.77 3.07
C GLY A 187 -2.08 -7.73 4.09
N TYR A 188 -2.83 -6.62 4.12
CA TYR A 188 -3.89 -6.40 5.11
C TYR A 188 -5.30 -6.68 4.59
N SER A 189 -5.49 -6.73 3.28
CA SER A 189 -6.80 -6.94 2.65
C SER A 189 -7.06 -8.42 2.36
N ARG A 190 -8.13 -8.99 2.94
CA ARG A 190 -8.53 -10.36 2.60
C ARG A 190 -8.77 -10.54 1.11
N ARG A 191 -9.53 -9.62 0.50
CA ARG A 191 -9.89 -9.70 -0.92
C ARG A 191 -8.71 -9.41 -1.83
N ASP A 192 -8.07 -8.26 -1.63
CA ASP A 192 -7.09 -7.76 -2.60
C ASP A 192 -5.75 -8.48 -2.44
N ASP A 193 -5.30 -8.75 -1.20
CA ASP A 193 -4.01 -9.39 -0.95
C ASP A 193 -4.13 -10.91 -0.88
N VAL A 194 -4.97 -11.41 0.05
CA VAL A 194 -4.98 -12.85 0.34
C VAL A 194 -5.64 -13.65 -0.77
N GLU A 195 -6.86 -13.30 -1.16
CA GLU A 195 -7.59 -14.00 -2.21
C GLU A 195 -6.94 -13.76 -3.57
N GLY A 196 -6.47 -12.51 -3.84
CA GLY A 196 -5.76 -12.19 -5.07
C GLY A 196 -4.48 -13.01 -5.26
N ALA A 197 -3.62 -13.09 -4.25
CA ALA A 197 -2.39 -13.89 -4.30
C ALA A 197 -2.68 -15.40 -4.42
N ARG A 198 -3.63 -15.91 -3.63
CA ARG A 198 -4.05 -17.33 -3.72
C ARG A 198 -4.64 -17.67 -5.08
N GLY A 199 -5.33 -16.72 -5.72
CA GLY A 199 -5.90 -16.89 -7.06
C GLY A 199 -4.87 -17.17 -8.15
N VAL A 200 -3.61 -16.78 -7.96
CA VAL A 200 -2.49 -17.08 -8.86
C VAL A 200 -1.59 -18.22 -8.35
N GLY A 201 -1.98 -18.89 -7.27
CA GLY A 201 -1.23 -20.03 -6.72
C GLY A 201 -0.15 -19.65 -5.70
N MET A 202 -0.04 -18.40 -5.28
CA MET A 202 0.86 -17.97 -4.20
C MET A 202 0.32 -18.40 -2.83
N GLN A 203 1.22 -18.54 -1.86
CA GLN A 203 0.83 -18.50 -0.45
C GLN A 203 0.48 -17.06 -0.06
N ALA A 204 -0.37 -16.88 0.96
CA ALA A 204 -0.71 -15.56 1.45
C ALA A 204 -0.97 -15.54 2.95
N LEU A 205 -0.48 -14.50 3.63
CA LEU A 205 -0.73 -14.21 5.04
C LEU A 205 -1.42 -12.86 5.19
N LEU A 206 -2.46 -12.85 6.00
CA LEU A 206 -3.18 -11.64 6.39
C LEU A 206 -2.49 -10.98 7.58
N LEU A 207 -2.07 -9.75 7.40
CA LEU A 207 -1.60 -8.89 8.49
C LEU A 207 -2.81 -8.16 9.11
N SER A 208 -3.08 -8.41 10.39
CA SER A 208 -4.12 -7.71 11.13
C SER A 208 -3.70 -7.44 12.57
N PRO A 209 -3.42 -6.18 12.93
CA PRO A 209 -3.11 -5.81 14.31
C PRO A 209 -4.23 -6.13 15.29
N ALA A 210 -5.48 -6.22 14.85
CA ALA A 210 -6.63 -6.62 15.65
C ALA A 210 -6.60 -8.10 16.08
N GLY A 211 -5.78 -8.93 15.38
CA GLY A 211 -5.56 -10.33 15.75
C GLY A 211 -6.50 -11.33 15.10
N ASP A 212 -7.27 -10.91 14.10
CA ASP A 212 -8.13 -11.77 13.26
C ASP A 212 -7.45 -12.21 11.96
N GLY A 213 -6.14 -11.99 11.85
CA GLY A 213 -5.26 -12.39 10.75
C GLY A 213 -4.23 -13.45 11.15
N ASP A 214 -3.33 -13.72 10.21
CA ASP A 214 -2.23 -14.69 10.39
C ASP A 214 -1.04 -14.09 11.14
N LEU A 215 -0.87 -12.76 11.07
CA LEU A 215 0.15 -11.96 11.72
C LEU A 215 -0.48 -10.74 12.38
N ARG A 216 0.00 -10.37 13.57
CA ARG A 216 -0.36 -9.10 14.23
C ARG A 216 0.62 -7.98 13.88
N SER A 217 1.84 -8.35 13.53
CA SER A 217 2.90 -7.42 13.16
C SER A 217 3.87 -8.08 12.19
N LEU A 218 4.53 -7.26 11.36
CA LEU A 218 5.56 -7.75 10.43
C LEU A 218 6.77 -8.35 11.15
N ALA A 219 7.02 -7.96 12.39
CA ALA A 219 8.12 -8.51 13.19
C ALA A 219 7.95 -10.02 13.47
N GLU A 220 6.73 -10.55 13.40
CA GLU A 220 6.44 -11.97 13.59
C GLU A 220 6.78 -12.83 12.36
N LEU A 221 6.90 -12.21 11.18
CA LEU A 221 7.03 -12.95 9.92
C LEU A 221 8.25 -13.88 9.88
N PRO A 222 9.48 -13.49 10.30
CA PRO A 222 10.61 -14.39 10.30
C PRO A 222 10.41 -15.62 11.18
N ALA A 223 9.85 -15.45 12.38
CA ALA A 223 9.55 -16.57 13.27
C ALA A 223 8.45 -17.49 12.69
N ARG A 224 7.44 -16.91 12.07
CA ARG A 224 6.36 -17.63 11.38
C ARG A 224 6.87 -18.49 10.23
N LEU A 225 7.86 -18.01 9.47
CA LEU A 225 8.40 -18.71 8.30
C LEU A 225 9.47 -19.75 8.64
N PHE A 226 10.28 -19.50 9.67
CA PHE A 226 11.49 -20.27 9.94
C PHE A 226 11.52 -20.93 11.32
N GLY A 227 10.51 -20.69 12.17
CA GLY A 227 10.50 -21.05 13.57
C GLY A 227 11.54 -20.28 14.38
N ASP A 228 11.48 -20.37 15.70
CA ASP A 228 12.48 -19.77 16.62
C ASP A 228 13.81 -20.57 16.59
N ARG A 229 14.48 -20.60 15.44
CA ARG A 229 15.89 -21.00 15.46
C ARG A 229 16.68 -19.85 16.05
N GLN A 230 16.80 -19.83 17.38
CA GLN A 230 17.76 -19.00 18.09
C GLN A 230 19.09 -19.09 17.35
N GLN A 231 19.71 -17.95 17.12
CA GLN A 231 21.09 -17.82 16.71
C GLN A 231 21.96 -18.51 17.76
N THR A 232 22.33 -19.77 17.53
CA THR A 232 23.41 -20.43 18.21
C THR A 232 24.61 -20.36 17.28
N GLY A 233 25.55 -19.48 17.58
CA GLY A 233 26.83 -19.37 16.90
C GLY A 233 27.45 -18.00 17.15
#